data_fc8f2bba51d627544457272ec741e490
#
_entry.id   fc8f2bba51d627544457272ec741e490
#
_cell.length_a   1.000
_cell.length_b   1.000
_cell.length_c   1.000
_cell.angle_alpha   90.00
_cell.angle_beta   90.00
_cell.angle_gamma   90.00
#
_symmetry.space_group_name_H-M   'P 1'
#
loop_
_entity.id
_entity.type
_entity.pdbx_description
1 polymer ?
#
loop_
_entity_poly.entity_id
_entity_poly.type
_entity_poly.pdbx_seq_one_letter_code
_entity_poly.pdbx_strand_id
1 'polypeptide(L)'
;MRANPFLSIAVASCLAAGTASAADWLYLTLPGDTLIGIGQQYLKNPRDWPKVQVANTVADPKRLPANTRIKIPVELLKLTPAPVSVTAVNGNVRVKTADGPFQALAASTRLKGGETVLTGPGGSAAFRFADGTTLTQQASSKLVFGRLAAYGKTGMVATELSLDSGRVEASAARQQAPAGGFSVRTPVAVAGLRGTGFRLNVSEDGRRLASEVLEGAVAVAAQGKEVRVEGGFGTVAEAGKPPAPPRALRPKPNLAGLPTKVLSLPLSFTWQPNMPAAAWRAQVAADTEFRSILLEGLFAGPTARWDTDLPDGNYFLRVRAVDEAGLEGFDSLHAFTLDARPFPPQLSAPAASERLYHNEATLEWAAAVGAQGYLLQIAPTPDFSGDVRERRLPAALRHIETLPDGDWHWRAASLDEAGQPHLWSPARAIKVQPLPGAPAGGEARADGGLARFSWSATKGAARYGVEVGSGSEMKSPILARETDKTAIAEALQPGKYYWRARGLEADGQAGAWSPASPVILPPKPPTALAARVEGSQLLAGWQGEAAAYRVELARDARFTSLVSRQTLTEAKLATARPEPGEYWLRVIALGVEGVESPPSAVLPVRVEQTMPWWLLLFLAPLF
;
A
#
# COMPACT_ATOMS: atom_id res chain seq x y z
N MET A 1 -13.02 -61.84 0.98
CA MET A 1 -14.30 -62.59 1.09
C MET A 1 -15.13 -62.03 2.22
N ARG A 2 -16.17 -61.28 1.92
CA ARG A 2 -17.51 -61.24 2.49
C ARG A 2 -18.20 -60.00 1.93
N ALA A 3 -19.13 -60.22 1.04
CA ALA A 3 -20.00 -59.24 0.41
C ALA A 3 -21.08 -58.79 1.43
N ASN A 4 -21.37 -57.47 1.46
CA ASN A 4 -22.57 -56.95 2.08
C ASN A 4 -23.61 -56.66 1.00
N PRO A 5 -24.86 -57.10 1.19
CA PRO A 5 -25.93 -56.88 0.21
C PRO A 5 -26.54 -55.48 0.40
N PHE A 6 -26.70 -54.76 -0.70
CA PHE A 6 -27.52 -53.58 -0.77
C PHE A 6 -29.01 -53.93 -0.56
N LEU A 7 -29.57 -53.39 0.50
CA LEU A 7 -31.00 -53.48 0.79
C LEU A 7 -31.71 -52.32 0.01
N SER A 8 -32.32 -52.68 -1.11
CA SER A 8 -33.17 -51.75 -1.88
C SER A 8 -34.52 -51.63 -1.13
N ILE A 9 -34.70 -50.49 -0.44
CA ILE A 9 -36.03 -50.17 0.12
C ILE A 9 -36.88 -49.54 -1.01
N ALA A 10 -37.78 -50.32 -1.55
CA ALA A 10 -38.86 -49.84 -2.42
C ALA A 10 -39.86 -49.04 -1.56
N VAL A 11 -39.81 -47.71 -1.62
CA VAL A 11 -40.86 -46.88 -1.03
C VAL A 11 -42.08 -46.93 -1.96
N ALA A 12 -43.06 -47.72 -1.60
CA ALA A 12 -44.37 -47.72 -2.19
C ALA A 12 -45.08 -46.42 -1.85
N SER A 13 -45.14 -45.46 -2.82
CA SER A 13 -45.93 -44.24 -2.71
C SER A 13 -47.38 -44.57 -2.80
N CYS A 14 -48.09 -44.65 -1.66
CA CYS A 14 -49.56 -44.52 -1.63
C CYS A 14 -49.92 -43.08 -1.99
N LEU A 15 -50.17 -42.82 -3.25
CA LEU A 15 -50.89 -41.65 -3.70
C LEU A 15 -52.35 -41.79 -3.28
N ALA A 16 -52.74 -41.13 -2.18
CA ALA A 16 -54.15 -40.80 -1.94
C ALA A 16 -54.52 -39.78 -3.04
N ALA A 17 -55.24 -40.26 -4.02
CA ALA A 17 -55.86 -39.43 -5.04
C ALA A 17 -56.98 -38.60 -4.37
N GLY A 18 -56.60 -37.46 -3.75
CA GLY A 18 -57.54 -36.36 -3.59
C GLY A 18 -57.93 -35.91 -5.01
N THR A 19 -59.22 -35.92 -5.31
CA THR A 19 -59.76 -35.39 -6.56
C THR A 19 -59.38 -33.92 -6.68
N ALA A 20 -58.19 -33.63 -7.29
CA ALA A 20 -57.87 -32.28 -7.73
C ALA A 20 -58.90 -31.88 -8.75
N SER A 21 -59.75 -30.92 -8.41
CA SER A 21 -60.64 -30.25 -9.37
C SER A 21 -59.74 -29.80 -10.53
N ALA A 22 -59.99 -30.34 -11.72
CA ALA A 22 -59.25 -30.01 -12.92
C ALA A 22 -59.28 -28.49 -13.08
N ALA A 23 -58.15 -27.84 -13.00
CA ALA A 23 -58.07 -26.39 -13.14
C ALA A 23 -58.41 -26.04 -14.60
N ASP A 24 -59.33 -25.11 -14.80
CA ASP A 24 -59.74 -24.66 -16.12
C ASP A 24 -59.03 -23.35 -16.51
N TRP A 25 -58.53 -23.28 -17.74
CA TRP A 25 -58.09 -21.99 -18.31
C TRP A 25 -59.35 -21.28 -18.88
N LEU A 26 -59.49 -20.00 -18.52
CA LEU A 26 -60.61 -19.17 -19.01
C LEU A 26 -60.11 -18.43 -20.24
N TYR A 27 -60.69 -18.86 -21.41
CA TYR A 27 -60.51 -18.17 -22.69
C TYR A 27 -61.65 -17.19 -22.91
N LEU A 28 -61.28 -15.94 -23.22
CA LEU A 28 -62.29 -14.93 -23.62
C LEU A 28 -62.38 -14.92 -25.15
N THR A 29 -63.53 -15.28 -25.68
CA THR A 29 -63.73 -15.39 -27.11
C THR A 29 -63.61 -14.06 -27.83
N LEU A 30 -63.02 -14.09 -29.03
CA LEU A 30 -62.94 -12.99 -29.96
C LEU A 30 -64.08 -13.10 -31.06
N PRO A 31 -64.36 -12.00 -31.76
CA PRO A 31 -65.28 -12.08 -32.90
C PRO A 31 -64.79 -13.07 -33.96
N GLY A 32 -65.61 -14.03 -34.36
CA GLY A 32 -65.35 -15.06 -35.37
C GLY A 32 -64.69 -16.34 -34.79
N ASP A 33 -64.52 -16.45 -33.50
CA ASP A 33 -64.07 -17.68 -32.87
C ASP A 33 -65.02 -18.83 -32.99
N THR A 34 -64.48 -20.04 -33.15
CA THR A 34 -65.22 -21.31 -33.10
C THR A 34 -64.55 -22.26 -32.14
N LEU A 35 -65.29 -23.21 -31.54
CA LEU A 35 -64.65 -24.22 -30.69
C LEU A 35 -63.66 -25.09 -31.46
N ILE A 36 -63.92 -25.31 -32.76
CA ILE A 36 -63.02 -26.06 -33.64
C ILE A 36 -61.71 -25.27 -33.81
N GLY A 37 -61.82 -23.94 -34.08
CA GLY A 37 -60.61 -23.07 -34.18
C GLY A 37 -59.82 -22.98 -32.88
N ILE A 38 -60.51 -22.81 -31.75
CA ILE A 38 -59.94 -22.84 -30.42
C ILE A 38 -59.23 -24.20 -30.19
N GLY A 39 -59.87 -25.32 -30.58
CA GLY A 39 -59.29 -26.64 -30.48
C GLY A 39 -57.99 -26.80 -31.29
N GLN A 40 -57.97 -26.32 -32.53
CA GLN A 40 -56.78 -26.30 -33.39
C GLN A 40 -55.63 -25.47 -32.79
N GLN A 41 -55.99 -24.35 -32.23
CA GLN A 41 -55.02 -23.42 -31.69
C GLN A 41 -54.40 -23.87 -30.33
N TYR A 42 -55.24 -24.36 -29.42
CA TYR A 42 -54.88 -24.53 -28.02
C TYR A 42 -54.83 -25.97 -27.51
N LEU A 43 -55.58 -26.92 -28.11
CA LEU A 43 -55.63 -28.28 -27.60
C LEU A 43 -54.48 -29.14 -28.14
N LYS A 44 -53.98 -30.08 -27.32
CA LYS A 44 -52.98 -31.08 -27.70
C LYS A 44 -53.51 -32.03 -28.80
N ASN A 45 -54.76 -32.37 -28.73
CA ASN A 45 -55.50 -33.03 -29.78
C ASN A 45 -56.63 -32.13 -30.22
N PRO A 46 -56.62 -31.51 -31.41
CA PRO A 46 -57.66 -30.62 -31.91
C PRO A 46 -59.03 -31.26 -31.91
N ARG A 47 -59.16 -32.59 -32.07
CA ARG A 47 -60.40 -33.33 -32.06
C ARG A 47 -61.12 -33.38 -30.70
N ASP A 48 -60.44 -32.96 -29.61
CA ASP A 48 -61.02 -32.90 -28.26
C ASP A 48 -61.92 -31.66 -28.01
N TRP A 49 -62.11 -30.78 -28.99
CA TRP A 49 -62.98 -29.63 -28.86
C TRP A 49 -64.45 -29.99 -28.37
N PRO A 50 -65.07 -31.22 -28.66
CA PRO A 50 -66.31 -31.59 -28.06
C PRO A 50 -66.29 -31.68 -26.53
N LYS A 51 -65.14 -32.06 -25.90
CA LYS A 51 -65.02 -32.05 -24.45
C LYS A 51 -65.16 -30.62 -23.90
N VAL A 52 -64.58 -29.62 -24.61
CA VAL A 52 -64.71 -28.20 -24.25
C VAL A 52 -66.15 -27.74 -24.48
N GLN A 53 -66.85 -28.21 -25.52
CA GLN A 53 -68.28 -27.92 -25.77
C GLN A 53 -69.15 -28.37 -24.60
N VAL A 54 -68.96 -29.61 -24.16
CA VAL A 54 -69.74 -30.19 -23.04
C VAL A 54 -69.46 -29.45 -21.75
N ALA A 55 -68.17 -29.17 -21.44
CA ALA A 55 -67.78 -28.46 -20.23
C ALA A 55 -68.30 -27.02 -20.11
N ASN A 56 -68.71 -26.41 -21.26
CA ASN A 56 -69.23 -25.04 -21.33
C ASN A 56 -70.66 -24.96 -21.77
N THR A 57 -71.30 -26.08 -21.98
CA THR A 57 -72.72 -26.14 -22.47
C THR A 57 -72.94 -25.28 -23.73
N VAL A 58 -71.99 -25.31 -24.68
CA VAL A 58 -72.02 -24.50 -25.90
C VAL A 58 -73.01 -25.15 -26.91
N ALA A 59 -74.04 -24.42 -27.27
CA ALA A 59 -75.06 -24.95 -28.17
C ALA A 59 -74.53 -25.11 -29.60
N ASP A 60 -73.87 -24.11 -30.17
CA ASP A 60 -73.30 -24.15 -31.52
C ASP A 60 -71.77 -23.99 -31.47
N PRO A 61 -70.98 -25.04 -31.74
CA PRO A 61 -69.53 -24.99 -31.70
C PRO A 61 -68.92 -24.16 -32.83
N LYS A 62 -69.72 -23.81 -33.87
CA LYS A 62 -69.26 -23.01 -35.00
C LYS A 62 -69.52 -21.50 -34.81
N ARG A 63 -70.31 -21.13 -33.77
CA ARG A 63 -70.73 -19.78 -33.55
C ARG A 63 -70.66 -19.39 -32.09
N LEU A 64 -69.58 -18.83 -31.71
CA LEU A 64 -69.34 -18.34 -30.32
C LEU A 64 -69.62 -16.83 -30.28
N PRO A 65 -70.49 -16.36 -29.34
CA PRO A 65 -70.58 -14.94 -29.11
C PRO A 65 -69.20 -14.37 -28.63
N ALA A 66 -68.83 -13.20 -29.10
CA ALA A 66 -67.64 -12.50 -28.63
C ALA A 66 -67.73 -12.20 -27.11
N ASN A 67 -66.65 -12.08 -26.45
CA ASN A 67 -66.52 -11.82 -24.98
C ASN A 67 -67.17 -12.89 -24.09
N THR A 68 -67.36 -14.10 -24.61
CA THR A 68 -67.84 -15.26 -23.83
C THR A 68 -66.65 -15.95 -23.15
N ARG A 69 -66.81 -16.30 -21.89
CA ARG A 69 -65.73 -17.05 -21.12
C ARG A 69 -65.96 -18.53 -21.42
N ILE A 70 -64.94 -19.14 -22.05
CA ILE A 70 -64.91 -20.57 -22.32
C ILE A 70 -63.84 -21.20 -21.30
N LYS A 71 -64.32 -22.16 -20.52
CA LYS A 71 -63.48 -22.98 -19.63
C LYS A 71 -62.83 -24.09 -20.45
N ILE A 72 -61.54 -24.12 -20.50
CA ILE A 72 -60.74 -25.17 -21.15
C ILE A 72 -59.96 -25.92 -20.11
N PRO A 73 -60.24 -27.21 -19.88
CA PRO A 73 -59.49 -28.01 -18.97
C PRO A 73 -57.97 -27.99 -19.34
N VAL A 74 -57.11 -27.63 -18.39
CA VAL A 74 -55.67 -27.46 -18.65
C VAL A 74 -55.03 -28.74 -19.17
N GLU A 75 -55.54 -29.88 -18.74
CA GLU A 75 -55.09 -31.21 -19.22
C GLU A 75 -55.27 -31.41 -20.73
N LEU A 76 -56.16 -30.67 -21.35
CA LEU A 76 -56.42 -30.71 -22.81
C LEU A 76 -55.48 -29.76 -23.59
N LEU A 77 -54.82 -28.79 -22.94
CA LEU A 77 -53.99 -27.84 -23.60
C LEU A 77 -52.69 -28.45 -24.10
N LYS A 78 -52.22 -27.98 -25.26
CA LYS A 78 -50.91 -28.40 -25.80
C LYS A 78 -49.79 -27.75 -25.06
N LEU A 79 -48.73 -28.53 -24.76
CA LEU A 79 -47.48 -28.05 -24.22
C LEU A 79 -46.47 -27.89 -25.37
N THR A 80 -45.81 -26.77 -25.40
CA THR A 80 -44.70 -26.48 -26.34
C THR A 80 -43.44 -26.17 -25.56
N PRO A 81 -42.27 -26.58 -26.05
CA PRO A 81 -40.99 -26.20 -25.42
C PRO A 81 -40.87 -24.68 -25.26
N ALA A 82 -40.48 -24.22 -24.12
CA ALA A 82 -40.28 -22.81 -23.78
C ALA A 82 -38.87 -22.58 -23.25
N PRO A 83 -37.86 -22.43 -24.13
CA PRO A 83 -36.48 -22.26 -23.70
C PRO A 83 -36.33 -20.98 -22.89
N VAL A 84 -35.38 -20.99 -21.94
CA VAL A 84 -35.06 -19.89 -21.06
C VAL A 84 -33.92 -19.09 -21.67
N SER A 85 -34.05 -17.77 -21.72
CA SER A 85 -32.99 -16.87 -22.20
C SER A 85 -32.06 -16.49 -21.07
N VAL A 86 -30.74 -16.62 -21.31
CA VAL A 86 -29.68 -16.10 -20.42
C VAL A 86 -29.54 -14.60 -20.71
N THR A 87 -29.75 -13.75 -19.71
CA THR A 87 -29.75 -12.28 -19.86
C THR A 87 -28.48 -11.63 -19.36
N ALA A 88 -27.80 -12.23 -18.40
CA ALA A 88 -26.49 -11.78 -17.89
C ALA A 88 -25.67 -12.96 -17.39
N VAL A 89 -24.37 -12.83 -17.47
CA VAL A 89 -23.38 -13.79 -16.92
C VAL A 89 -22.23 -13.00 -16.37
N ASN A 90 -21.82 -13.29 -15.15
CA ASN A 90 -20.64 -12.71 -14.52
C ASN A 90 -19.77 -13.81 -13.90
N GLY A 91 -18.45 -13.69 -14.03
CA GLY A 91 -17.50 -14.63 -13.45
C GLY A 91 -17.53 -16.04 -14.07
N ASN A 92 -17.14 -17.04 -13.29
CA ASN A 92 -17.05 -18.43 -13.77
C ASN A 92 -18.44 -19.09 -13.73
N VAL A 93 -19.11 -19.15 -14.87
CA VAL A 93 -20.40 -19.82 -15.04
C VAL A 93 -20.30 -20.84 -16.16
N ARG A 94 -20.72 -22.06 -15.90
CA ARG A 94 -20.65 -23.18 -16.84
C ARG A 94 -22.01 -23.84 -17.02
N VAL A 95 -22.28 -24.29 -18.24
CA VAL A 95 -23.49 -25.05 -18.60
C VAL A 95 -23.09 -26.45 -19.05
N LYS A 96 -23.90 -27.42 -18.66
CA LYS A 96 -23.83 -28.79 -19.16
C LYS A 96 -25.14 -29.12 -19.84
N THR A 97 -25.08 -29.54 -21.11
CA THR A 97 -26.19 -30.19 -21.79
C THR A 97 -26.39 -31.62 -21.25
N ALA A 98 -27.56 -32.25 -21.52
CA ALA A 98 -27.86 -33.57 -20.96
C ALA A 98 -26.72 -34.60 -21.18
N ASP A 99 -26.13 -34.61 -22.38
CA ASP A 99 -25.15 -35.62 -22.81
C ASP A 99 -23.73 -35.04 -23.02
N GLY A 100 -23.49 -33.76 -22.72
CA GLY A 100 -22.24 -33.08 -23.00
C GLY A 100 -21.38 -32.75 -21.78
N PRO A 101 -20.13 -32.29 -21.98
CA PRO A 101 -19.29 -31.76 -20.93
C PRO A 101 -19.78 -30.37 -20.47
N PHE A 102 -19.26 -29.88 -19.34
CA PHE A 102 -19.45 -28.50 -18.93
C PHE A 102 -18.68 -27.53 -19.85
N GLN A 103 -19.37 -26.51 -20.33
CA GLN A 103 -18.82 -25.45 -21.18
C GLN A 103 -19.10 -24.09 -20.53
N ALA A 104 -18.35 -23.05 -20.88
CA ALA A 104 -18.63 -21.69 -20.43
C ALA A 104 -20.04 -21.26 -20.91
N LEU A 105 -20.83 -20.67 -20.02
CA LEU A 105 -22.13 -20.12 -20.36
C LEU A 105 -21.95 -18.72 -20.95
N ALA A 106 -22.52 -18.48 -22.13
CA ALA A 106 -22.55 -17.17 -22.75
C ALA A 106 -23.86 -16.47 -22.52
N ALA A 107 -23.84 -15.13 -22.41
CA ALA A 107 -25.05 -14.31 -22.47
C ALA A 107 -25.75 -14.56 -23.81
N SER A 108 -27.11 -14.37 -23.84
CA SER A 108 -27.99 -14.68 -24.99
C SER A 108 -28.16 -16.16 -25.34
N THR A 109 -27.51 -17.08 -24.63
CA THR A 109 -27.79 -18.52 -24.75
C THR A 109 -29.23 -18.83 -24.43
N ARG A 110 -29.82 -19.82 -25.13
CA ARG A 110 -31.18 -20.33 -24.84
C ARG A 110 -31.07 -21.72 -24.23
N LEU A 111 -31.39 -21.81 -22.94
CA LEU A 111 -31.36 -23.06 -22.21
C LEU A 111 -32.61 -23.89 -22.45
N LYS A 112 -32.44 -25.20 -22.54
CA LYS A 112 -33.51 -26.18 -22.73
C LYS A 112 -33.69 -27.03 -21.47
N GLY A 113 -34.79 -27.76 -21.41
CA GLY A 113 -34.97 -28.77 -20.33
C GLY A 113 -33.90 -29.84 -20.38
N GLY A 114 -33.39 -30.27 -19.20
CA GLY A 114 -32.33 -31.21 -19.03
C GLY A 114 -30.93 -30.58 -18.83
N GLU A 115 -30.77 -29.28 -19.04
CA GLU A 115 -29.52 -28.61 -18.90
C GLU A 115 -29.21 -28.20 -17.44
N THR A 116 -27.95 -28.17 -17.07
CA THR A 116 -27.47 -27.79 -15.72
C THR A 116 -26.54 -26.60 -15.82
N VAL A 117 -26.78 -25.58 -14.99
CA VAL A 117 -25.88 -24.43 -14.85
C VAL A 117 -25.19 -24.47 -13.48
N LEU A 118 -23.85 -24.30 -13.51
CA LEU A 118 -22.99 -24.16 -12.34
C LEU A 118 -22.41 -22.76 -12.30
N THR A 119 -22.54 -22.07 -11.16
CA THR A 119 -21.82 -20.85 -10.86
C THR A 119 -20.69 -21.14 -9.90
N GLY A 120 -19.49 -20.67 -10.19
CA GLY A 120 -18.35 -20.73 -9.28
C GLY A 120 -18.39 -19.63 -8.20
N PRO A 121 -17.38 -19.55 -7.33
CA PRO A 121 -17.24 -18.43 -6.41
C PRO A 121 -17.23 -17.09 -7.16
N GLY A 122 -17.99 -16.12 -6.67
CA GLY A 122 -18.16 -14.80 -7.31
C GLY A 122 -18.87 -14.82 -8.66
N GLY A 123 -19.34 -15.98 -9.14
CA GLY A 123 -20.08 -16.09 -10.40
C GLY A 123 -21.59 -15.87 -10.23
N SER A 124 -22.25 -15.31 -11.23
CA SER A 124 -23.70 -15.18 -11.26
C SER A 124 -24.24 -15.29 -12.68
N ALA A 125 -25.50 -15.73 -12.81
CA ALA A 125 -26.21 -15.76 -14.08
C ALA A 125 -27.67 -15.35 -13.91
N ALA A 126 -28.20 -14.57 -14.85
CA ALA A 126 -29.59 -14.14 -14.85
C ALA A 126 -30.34 -14.75 -16.04
N PHE A 127 -31.56 -15.18 -15.77
CA PHE A 127 -32.41 -15.90 -16.69
C PHE A 127 -33.73 -15.20 -16.84
N ARG A 128 -34.34 -15.27 -18.06
CA ARG A 128 -35.69 -14.82 -18.34
C ARG A 128 -36.53 -15.97 -18.93
N PHE A 129 -37.59 -16.31 -18.27
CA PHE A 129 -38.56 -17.35 -18.67
C PHE A 129 -39.61 -16.81 -19.62
N ALA A 130 -40.38 -17.72 -20.26
CA ALA A 130 -41.36 -17.39 -21.26
C ALA A 130 -42.57 -16.58 -20.72
N ASP A 131 -42.86 -16.69 -19.42
CA ASP A 131 -43.89 -15.94 -18.72
C ASP A 131 -43.44 -14.55 -18.25
N GLY A 132 -42.17 -14.18 -18.53
CA GLY A 132 -41.56 -12.94 -18.07
C GLY A 132 -40.88 -13.04 -16.70
N THR A 133 -40.99 -14.16 -16.00
CA THR A 133 -40.27 -14.42 -14.74
C THR A 133 -38.75 -14.22 -14.96
N THR A 134 -38.11 -13.51 -14.07
CA THR A 134 -36.66 -13.39 -14.01
C THR A 134 -36.11 -14.15 -12.80
N LEU A 135 -34.97 -14.81 -12.99
CA LEU A 135 -34.27 -15.54 -11.92
C LEU A 135 -32.78 -15.24 -12.01
N THR A 136 -32.16 -14.88 -10.88
CA THR A 136 -30.74 -14.75 -10.74
C THR A 136 -30.16 -15.92 -9.91
N GLN A 137 -29.27 -16.70 -10.49
CA GLN A 137 -28.50 -17.72 -9.83
C GLN A 137 -27.23 -17.04 -9.29
N GLN A 138 -27.02 -17.11 -7.98
CA GLN A 138 -25.89 -16.48 -7.29
C GLN A 138 -24.66 -17.41 -7.25
N ALA A 139 -23.57 -16.96 -6.63
CA ALA A 139 -22.32 -17.71 -6.58
C ALA A 139 -22.47 -19.11 -5.92
N SER A 140 -21.57 -20.01 -6.32
CA SER A 140 -21.44 -21.36 -5.78
C SER A 140 -22.75 -22.17 -5.80
N SER A 141 -23.52 -22.07 -6.91
CA SER A 141 -24.84 -22.67 -7.02
C SER A 141 -24.92 -23.67 -8.17
N LYS A 142 -25.71 -24.73 -7.96
CA LYS A 142 -26.02 -25.72 -9.00
C LYS A 142 -27.53 -25.78 -9.25
N LEU A 143 -27.92 -25.32 -10.45
CA LEU A 143 -29.31 -25.26 -10.91
C LEU A 143 -29.52 -26.15 -12.13
N VAL A 144 -30.50 -27.05 -12.06
CA VAL A 144 -30.91 -27.91 -13.16
C VAL A 144 -32.22 -27.38 -13.72
N PHE A 145 -32.28 -27.18 -15.02
CA PHE A 145 -33.49 -26.81 -15.77
C PHE A 145 -34.23 -28.08 -16.17
N GLY A 146 -35.20 -28.49 -15.35
CA GLY A 146 -35.99 -29.69 -15.61
C GLY A 146 -36.99 -29.49 -16.75
N ARG A 147 -38.29 -29.38 -16.46
CA ARG A 147 -39.31 -29.11 -17.47
C ARG A 147 -39.35 -27.62 -17.79
N LEU A 148 -39.25 -27.28 -19.08
CA LEU A 148 -39.40 -25.92 -19.59
C LEU A 148 -40.42 -25.95 -20.71
N ALA A 149 -41.70 -25.68 -20.37
CA ALA A 149 -42.82 -25.73 -21.32
C ALA A 149 -43.78 -24.57 -21.08
N ALA A 150 -44.52 -24.19 -22.13
CA ALA A 150 -45.63 -23.26 -22.08
C ALA A 150 -46.87 -23.90 -22.65
N TYR A 151 -48.02 -23.52 -22.14
CA TYR A 151 -49.31 -23.94 -22.66
C TYR A 151 -49.72 -23.11 -23.89
N GLY A 152 -49.04 -23.35 -25.00
CA GLY A 152 -49.24 -22.61 -26.23
C GLY A 152 -49.15 -21.08 -26.04
N LYS A 153 -50.17 -20.34 -26.54
CA LYS A 153 -50.24 -18.86 -26.44
C LYS A 153 -51.04 -18.40 -25.21
N THR A 154 -51.30 -19.24 -24.21
CA THR A 154 -52.12 -18.91 -23.04
C THR A 154 -51.46 -17.99 -22.04
N GLY A 155 -50.14 -17.78 -22.14
CA GLY A 155 -49.32 -17.09 -21.11
C GLY A 155 -48.99 -17.96 -19.89
N MET A 156 -49.54 -19.19 -19.81
CA MET A 156 -49.22 -20.13 -18.73
C MET A 156 -47.97 -20.92 -19.06
N VAL A 157 -47.16 -21.19 -18.04
CA VAL A 157 -45.93 -22.02 -18.13
C VAL A 157 -46.03 -23.25 -17.23
N ALA A 158 -45.30 -24.30 -17.58
CA ALA A 158 -45.00 -25.44 -16.74
C ALA A 158 -43.49 -25.51 -16.60
N THR A 159 -42.94 -24.86 -15.55
CA THR A 159 -41.51 -24.75 -15.28
C THR A 159 -41.17 -25.53 -14.02
N GLU A 160 -40.27 -26.49 -14.15
CA GLU A 160 -39.72 -27.23 -13.04
C GLU A 160 -38.18 -27.06 -13.04
N LEU A 161 -37.65 -26.50 -11.97
CA LEU A 161 -36.20 -26.38 -11.72
C LEU A 161 -35.78 -27.30 -10.56
N SER A 162 -34.51 -27.65 -10.51
CA SER A 162 -33.92 -28.27 -9.31
C SER A 162 -32.71 -27.45 -8.86
N LEU A 163 -32.76 -26.94 -7.63
CA LEU A 163 -31.67 -26.27 -6.99
C LEU A 163 -30.97 -27.29 -6.05
N ASP A 164 -29.88 -27.86 -6.51
CA ASP A 164 -29.17 -28.89 -5.74
C ASP A 164 -28.37 -28.26 -4.58
N SER A 165 -27.77 -27.10 -4.80
CA SER A 165 -27.04 -26.30 -3.80
C SER A 165 -26.95 -24.84 -4.20
N GLY A 166 -26.71 -23.95 -3.24
CA GLY A 166 -26.51 -22.52 -3.46
C GLY A 166 -27.79 -21.72 -3.47
N ARG A 167 -27.83 -20.58 -4.17
CA ARG A 167 -28.86 -19.56 -4.04
C ARG A 167 -29.45 -19.12 -5.37
N VAL A 168 -30.74 -18.95 -5.36
CA VAL A 168 -31.48 -18.28 -6.44
C VAL A 168 -32.42 -17.23 -5.87
N GLU A 169 -32.59 -16.16 -6.62
CA GLU A 169 -33.51 -15.08 -6.34
C GLU A 169 -34.37 -14.87 -7.60
N ALA A 170 -35.69 -14.86 -7.45
CA ALA A 170 -36.56 -14.70 -8.58
C ALA A 170 -37.65 -13.67 -8.32
N SER A 171 -38.04 -12.97 -9.40
CA SER A 171 -39.22 -12.13 -9.46
C SER A 171 -40.15 -12.72 -10.52
N ALA A 172 -41.22 -13.36 -10.07
CA ALA A 172 -42.19 -13.99 -10.95
C ALA A 172 -43.32 -13.01 -11.28
N ALA A 173 -43.71 -12.96 -12.56
CA ALA A 173 -44.86 -12.23 -12.97
C ALA A 173 -46.14 -12.81 -12.31
N ARG A 174 -47.06 -11.93 -11.88
CA ARG A 174 -48.34 -12.37 -11.31
C ARG A 174 -49.11 -13.17 -12.35
N GLN A 175 -49.14 -14.48 -12.17
CA GLN A 175 -49.99 -15.35 -13.02
C GLN A 175 -51.39 -15.41 -12.43
N GLN A 176 -52.38 -14.94 -13.20
CA GLN A 176 -53.79 -15.10 -12.85
C GLN A 176 -54.35 -16.46 -13.28
N ALA A 177 -53.52 -17.39 -13.67
CA ALA A 177 -53.94 -18.63 -14.29
C ALA A 177 -54.19 -19.75 -13.23
N PRO A 178 -55.26 -20.50 -13.39
CA PRO A 178 -55.67 -21.55 -12.43
C PRO A 178 -54.81 -22.79 -12.50
N ALA A 179 -53.99 -22.96 -13.53
CA ALA A 179 -53.11 -24.10 -13.70
C ALA A 179 -51.81 -23.71 -14.42
N GLY A 180 -50.84 -24.53 -14.34
CA GLY A 180 -49.47 -24.24 -14.67
C GLY A 180 -48.73 -23.84 -13.39
N GLY A 181 -47.42 -23.95 -13.34
CA GLY A 181 -46.69 -23.64 -12.14
C GLY A 181 -45.20 -23.45 -12.42
N PHE A 182 -44.66 -22.59 -11.63
CA PHE A 182 -43.21 -22.52 -11.47
C PHE A 182 -42.86 -23.21 -10.18
N SER A 183 -42.09 -24.29 -10.22
CA SER A 183 -41.66 -25.01 -9.05
C SER A 183 -40.18 -25.20 -9.03
N VAL A 184 -39.59 -25.12 -7.82
CA VAL A 184 -38.19 -25.41 -7.58
C VAL A 184 -38.10 -26.59 -6.61
N ARG A 185 -37.52 -27.68 -7.06
CA ARG A 185 -37.18 -28.83 -6.23
C ARG A 185 -35.81 -28.57 -5.58
N THR A 186 -35.69 -29.01 -4.36
CA THR A 186 -34.43 -29.06 -3.64
C THR A 186 -34.26 -30.44 -3.01
N PRO A 187 -33.09 -30.83 -2.53
CA PRO A 187 -32.89 -32.12 -1.88
C PRO A 187 -33.82 -32.38 -0.68
N VAL A 188 -34.32 -31.31 -0.02
CA VAL A 188 -35.10 -31.43 1.23
C VAL A 188 -36.56 -30.99 1.09
N ALA A 189 -36.92 -30.19 0.07
CA ALA A 189 -38.27 -29.67 -0.08
C ALA A 189 -38.61 -29.33 -1.54
N VAL A 190 -39.90 -29.10 -1.83
CA VAL A 190 -40.40 -28.54 -3.08
C VAL A 190 -41.06 -27.19 -2.77
N ALA A 191 -40.65 -26.15 -3.48
CA ALA A 191 -41.24 -24.83 -3.41
C ALA A 191 -42.10 -24.59 -4.65
N GLY A 192 -43.41 -24.44 -4.47
CA GLY A 192 -44.40 -24.09 -5.51
C GLY A 192 -44.71 -22.61 -5.47
N LEU A 193 -44.65 -21.94 -6.62
CA LEU A 193 -44.64 -20.49 -6.73
C LEU A 193 -45.87 -19.98 -7.49
N ARG A 194 -46.48 -18.89 -6.99
CA ARG A 194 -47.60 -18.22 -7.66
C ARG A 194 -47.40 -16.70 -7.63
N GLY A 195 -46.75 -16.15 -8.67
CA GLY A 195 -46.62 -14.69 -8.86
C GLY A 195 -45.89 -14.01 -7.70
N THR A 196 -44.64 -14.42 -7.42
CA THR A 196 -43.95 -14.09 -6.20
C THR A 196 -42.54 -13.56 -6.44
N GLY A 197 -42.13 -12.58 -5.62
CA GLY A 197 -40.72 -12.30 -5.35
C GLY A 197 -40.21 -13.22 -4.23
N PHE A 198 -39.21 -14.05 -4.50
CA PHE A 198 -38.71 -15.03 -3.53
C PHE A 198 -37.24 -15.29 -3.65
N ARG A 199 -36.66 -15.84 -2.59
CA ARG A 199 -35.30 -16.35 -2.57
C ARG A 199 -35.30 -17.77 -2.01
N LEU A 200 -34.42 -18.61 -2.57
CA LEU A 200 -34.14 -19.94 -2.07
C LEU A 200 -32.65 -20.07 -1.87
N ASN A 201 -32.27 -20.60 -0.71
CA ASN A 201 -30.89 -20.89 -0.36
C ASN A 201 -30.77 -22.33 0.15
N VAL A 202 -30.12 -23.19 -0.63
CA VAL A 202 -29.83 -24.58 -0.27
C VAL A 202 -28.40 -24.67 0.21
N SER A 203 -28.16 -25.20 1.40
CA SER A 203 -26.84 -25.43 1.95
C SER A 203 -25.96 -26.26 1.01
N GLU A 204 -24.66 -26.13 1.09
CA GLU A 204 -23.72 -26.85 0.23
C GLU A 204 -23.87 -28.37 0.31
N ASP A 205 -24.15 -28.88 1.50
CA ASP A 205 -24.43 -30.31 1.75
C ASP A 205 -25.83 -30.77 1.33
N GLY A 206 -26.67 -29.86 0.81
CA GLY A 206 -28.04 -30.13 0.39
C GLY A 206 -29.01 -30.44 1.52
N ARG A 207 -28.64 -30.29 2.79
CA ARG A 207 -29.44 -30.77 3.94
C ARG A 207 -30.39 -29.73 4.49
N ARG A 208 -30.29 -28.49 4.03
CA ARG A 208 -31.08 -27.36 4.54
C ARG A 208 -31.51 -26.45 3.39
N LEU A 209 -32.76 -26.04 3.40
CA LEU A 209 -33.34 -24.98 2.55
C LEU A 209 -33.82 -23.82 3.42
N ALA A 210 -33.38 -22.60 3.11
CA ALA A 210 -34.05 -21.37 3.54
C ALA A 210 -34.85 -20.84 2.37
N SER A 211 -36.10 -20.49 2.62
CA SER A 211 -37.04 -19.91 1.63
C SER A 211 -37.62 -18.61 2.17
N GLU A 212 -37.33 -17.51 1.52
CA GLU A 212 -37.85 -16.18 1.84
C GLU A 212 -38.79 -15.73 0.77
N VAL A 213 -39.95 -15.16 1.15
CA VAL A 213 -40.96 -14.60 0.26
C VAL A 213 -41.04 -13.11 0.46
N LEU A 214 -40.68 -12.35 -0.57
CA LEU A 214 -40.69 -10.90 -0.54
C LEU A 214 -42.07 -10.34 -0.90
N GLU A 215 -42.73 -10.97 -1.89
CA GLU A 215 -44.07 -10.61 -2.36
C GLU A 215 -44.83 -11.87 -2.82
N GLY A 216 -46.14 -11.91 -2.61
CA GLY A 216 -47.00 -13.06 -2.98
C GLY A 216 -46.96 -14.19 -1.96
N ALA A 217 -46.99 -15.44 -2.40
CA ALA A 217 -46.93 -16.60 -1.52
C ALA A 217 -46.21 -17.79 -2.17
N VAL A 218 -45.51 -18.57 -1.37
CA VAL A 218 -44.79 -19.81 -1.75
C VAL A 218 -45.33 -20.95 -0.89
N ALA A 219 -45.65 -22.08 -1.49
CA ALA A 219 -45.94 -23.32 -0.79
C ALA A 219 -44.65 -24.16 -0.67
N VAL A 220 -44.18 -24.42 0.54
CA VAL A 220 -42.98 -25.26 0.81
C VAL A 220 -43.46 -26.59 1.37
N ALA A 221 -43.22 -27.65 0.61
CA ALA A 221 -43.63 -29.02 0.99
C ALA A 221 -42.41 -29.91 1.27
N ALA A 222 -42.40 -30.57 2.43
CA ALA A 222 -41.40 -31.56 2.85
C ALA A 222 -42.04 -32.58 3.82
N GLN A 223 -41.64 -33.82 3.73
CA GLN A 223 -42.09 -34.92 4.62
C GLN A 223 -43.61 -35.01 4.74
N GLY A 224 -44.32 -34.87 3.63
CA GLY A 224 -45.78 -34.97 3.59
C GLY A 224 -46.53 -33.79 4.22
N LYS A 225 -45.85 -32.76 4.68
CA LYS A 225 -46.45 -31.51 5.17
C LYS A 225 -46.12 -30.35 4.26
N GLU A 226 -47.09 -29.46 4.09
CA GLU A 226 -46.95 -28.22 3.33
C GLU A 226 -47.17 -27.03 4.24
N VAL A 227 -46.33 -26.04 4.09
CA VAL A 227 -46.43 -24.73 4.76
C VAL A 227 -46.52 -23.65 3.72
N ARG A 228 -47.55 -22.83 3.80
CA ARG A 228 -47.72 -21.63 2.97
C ARG A 228 -46.97 -20.48 3.62
N VAL A 229 -46.04 -19.89 2.90
CA VAL A 229 -45.24 -18.74 3.31
C VAL A 229 -45.74 -17.52 2.53
N GLU A 230 -46.25 -16.53 3.23
CA GLU A 230 -46.75 -15.27 2.67
C GLU A 230 -45.61 -14.24 2.51
N GLY A 231 -45.83 -13.17 1.71
CA GLY A 231 -44.89 -12.08 1.56
C GLY A 231 -44.48 -11.44 2.89
N GLY A 232 -43.18 -11.22 3.08
CA GLY A 232 -42.59 -10.72 4.33
C GLY A 232 -42.21 -11.80 5.34
N PHE A 233 -42.37 -13.09 4.97
CA PHE A 233 -42.04 -14.21 5.81
C PHE A 233 -41.02 -15.15 5.13
N GLY A 234 -40.36 -15.97 5.94
CA GLY A 234 -39.49 -17.03 5.47
C GLY A 234 -39.67 -18.30 6.31
N THR A 235 -39.27 -19.43 5.74
CA THR A 235 -39.25 -20.73 6.43
C THR A 235 -37.98 -21.49 6.15
N VAL A 236 -37.65 -22.43 7.02
CA VAL A 236 -36.53 -23.34 6.86
C VAL A 236 -37.04 -24.76 6.79
N ALA A 237 -36.54 -25.56 5.84
CA ALA A 237 -36.72 -26.99 5.78
C ALA A 237 -35.38 -27.69 5.96
N GLU A 238 -35.38 -28.72 6.80
CA GLU A 238 -34.18 -29.54 7.07
C GLU A 238 -34.44 -30.98 6.62
N ALA A 239 -33.36 -31.69 6.29
CA ALA A 239 -33.45 -33.09 5.88
C ALA A 239 -34.16 -33.95 6.93
N GLY A 240 -35.17 -34.68 6.49
CA GLY A 240 -35.93 -35.57 7.37
C GLY A 240 -36.98 -34.87 8.28
N LYS A 241 -37.13 -33.54 8.19
CA LYS A 241 -38.09 -32.80 8.99
C LYS A 241 -39.12 -32.07 8.10
N PRO A 242 -40.34 -31.82 8.61
CA PRO A 242 -41.28 -30.95 7.93
C PRO A 242 -40.75 -29.49 7.93
N PRO A 243 -41.28 -28.62 7.04
CA PRO A 243 -40.88 -27.19 7.06
C PRO A 243 -41.23 -26.56 8.41
N ALA A 244 -40.37 -25.67 8.88
CA ALA A 244 -40.59 -24.92 10.10
C ALA A 244 -41.75 -23.91 9.92
N PRO A 245 -42.43 -23.44 10.98
CA PRO A 245 -43.39 -22.37 10.91
C PRO A 245 -42.77 -21.10 10.30
N PRO A 246 -43.49 -20.33 9.47
CA PRO A 246 -43.01 -19.11 8.88
C PRO A 246 -42.60 -18.07 9.95
N ARG A 247 -41.54 -17.35 9.68
CA ARG A 247 -41.00 -16.26 10.52
C ARG A 247 -41.00 -14.97 9.71
N ALA A 248 -41.29 -13.84 10.35
CA ALA A 248 -41.16 -12.54 9.71
C ALA A 248 -39.69 -12.26 9.32
N LEU A 249 -39.48 -11.79 8.11
CA LEU A 249 -38.18 -11.38 7.63
C LEU A 249 -37.72 -10.09 8.32
N ARG A 250 -36.42 -9.96 8.52
CA ARG A 250 -35.83 -8.73 9.06
C ARG A 250 -36.12 -7.53 8.14
N PRO A 251 -36.42 -6.34 8.71
CA PRO A 251 -36.67 -5.14 7.91
C PRO A 251 -35.46 -4.69 7.13
N LYS A 252 -35.61 -3.65 6.34
CA LYS A 252 -34.54 -3.05 5.53
C LYS A 252 -33.48 -2.43 6.43
N PRO A 253 -32.17 -2.71 6.20
CA PRO A 253 -31.08 -2.01 6.85
C PRO A 253 -31.12 -0.50 6.55
N ASN A 254 -30.64 0.31 7.50
CA ASN A 254 -30.45 1.73 7.29
C ASN A 254 -29.09 2.01 6.63
N LEU A 255 -29.09 2.48 5.39
CA LEU A 255 -27.88 2.84 4.63
C LEU A 255 -27.72 4.37 4.49
N ALA A 256 -28.50 5.16 5.23
CA ALA A 256 -28.35 6.60 5.22
C ALA A 256 -26.95 7.00 5.71
N GLY A 257 -26.36 7.99 5.06
CA GLY A 257 -25.00 8.45 5.38
C GLY A 257 -23.86 7.70 4.71
N LEU A 258 -24.11 6.65 3.92
CA LEU A 258 -23.10 6.05 3.09
C LEU A 258 -22.62 7.03 2.00
N PRO A 259 -21.32 7.04 1.64
CA PRO A 259 -20.79 7.93 0.63
C PRO A 259 -21.37 7.59 -0.76
N THR A 260 -21.84 8.59 -1.48
CA THR A 260 -22.29 8.44 -2.88
C THR A 260 -21.12 8.46 -3.87
N LYS A 261 -19.93 8.90 -3.43
CA LYS A 261 -18.70 8.87 -4.18
C LYS A 261 -17.61 8.20 -3.35
N VAL A 262 -16.99 7.16 -3.88
CA VAL A 262 -15.89 6.40 -3.24
C VAL A 262 -14.63 6.65 -4.04
N LEU A 263 -13.62 7.18 -3.37
CA LEU A 263 -12.36 7.64 -3.99
C LEU A 263 -11.20 6.67 -3.81
N SER A 264 -11.39 5.57 -3.08
CA SER A 264 -10.29 4.65 -2.76
C SER A 264 -10.73 3.19 -2.79
N LEU A 265 -9.78 2.31 -3.07
CA LEU A 265 -9.85 0.87 -2.86
C LEU A 265 -8.94 0.49 -1.67
N PRO A 266 -9.23 -0.58 -0.96
CA PRO A 266 -10.32 -1.55 -1.13
C PRO A 266 -11.70 -0.95 -0.88
N LEU A 267 -12.70 -1.43 -1.65
CA LEU A 267 -14.09 -0.97 -1.51
C LEU A 267 -14.62 -1.36 -0.12
N SER A 268 -15.08 -0.37 0.65
CA SER A 268 -15.58 -0.61 2.00
C SER A 268 -16.76 0.30 2.33
N PHE A 269 -17.79 -0.29 2.97
CA PHE A 269 -18.96 0.43 3.46
C PHE A 269 -19.25 0.01 4.89
N THR A 270 -19.50 0.98 5.75
CA THR A 270 -19.92 0.76 7.15
C THR A 270 -21.22 1.50 7.37
N TRP A 271 -22.28 0.79 7.77
CA TRP A 271 -23.60 1.37 8.02
C TRP A 271 -23.98 1.26 9.50
N GLN A 272 -24.95 2.05 9.91
CA GLN A 272 -25.48 2.00 11.26
C GLN A 272 -26.54 0.92 11.34
N PRO A 273 -26.36 -0.15 12.14
CA PRO A 273 -27.38 -1.18 12.29
C PRO A 273 -28.59 -0.61 13.03
N ASN A 274 -29.78 -0.79 12.45
CA ASN A 274 -31.05 -0.41 13.04
C ASN A 274 -31.81 -1.61 13.63
N MET A 275 -31.18 -2.79 13.64
CA MET A 275 -31.73 -4.03 14.17
C MET A 275 -30.62 -5.03 14.51
N PRO A 276 -30.86 -5.99 15.40
CA PRO A 276 -29.94 -7.11 15.58
C PRO A 276 -29.98 -8.05 14.36
N ALA A 277 -28.79 -8.52 13.95
CA ALA A 277 -28.61 -9.50 12.88
C ALA A 277 -27.49 -10.46 13.25
N ALA A 278 -27.60 -11.71 12.86
CA ALA A 278 -26.54 -12.70 13.01
C ALA A 278 -25.42 -12.46 11.99
N ALA A 279 -25.79 -11.95 10.81
CA ALA A 279 -24.85 -11.54 9.77
C ALA A 279 -25.52 -10.56 8.81
N TRP A 280 -24.72 -10.02 7.89
CA TRP A 280 -25.15 -9.09 6.85
C TRP A 280 -24.69 -9.61 5.50
N ARG A 281 -25.64 -9.75 4.58
CA ARG A 281 -25.28 -9.99 3.19
C ARG A 281 -25.17 -8.68 2.46
N ALA A 282 -24.03 -8.46 1.82
CA ALA A 282 -23.82 -7.29 0.97
C ALA A 282 -23.39 -7.73 -0.43
N GLN A 283 -23.90 -7.04 -1.44
CA GLN A 283 -23.64 -7.31 -2.86
C GLN A 283 -23.47 -6.00 -3.62
N VAL A 284 -22.60 -6.01 -4.63
CA VAL A 284 -22.40 -4.88 -5.55
C VAL A 284 -22.71 -5.33 -6.97
N ALA A 285 -23.44 -4.52 -7.70
CA ALA A 285 -23.80 -4.74 -9.10
C ALA A 285 -23.75 -3.44 -9.90
N ALA A 286 -23.67 -3.55 -11.22
CA ALA A 286 -23.77 -2.42 -12.14
C ALA A 286 -25.22 -1.98 -12.44
N ASP A 287 -26.21 -2.79 -12.02
CA ASP A 287 -27.63 -2.53 -12.27
C ASP A 287 -28.49 -2.72 -11.02
N THR A 288 -29.61 -2.02 -10.95
CA THR A 288 -30.53 -2.05 -9.78
C THR A 288 -31.23 -3.38 -9.59
N GLU A 289 -31.27 -4.23 -10.62
CA GLU A 289 -31.94 -5.53 -10.59
C GLU A 289 -30.99 -6.66 -10.16
N PHE A 290 -29.70 -6.34 -9.98
CA PHE A 290 -28.65 -7.31 -9.59
C PHE A 290 -28.60 -8.54 -10.50
N ARG A 291 -28.80 -8.31 -11.83
CA ARG A 291 -28.66 -9.35 -12.84
C ARG A 291 -27.23 -9.84 -12.98
N SER A 292 -26.26 -8.95 -12.79
CA SER A 292 -24.83 -9.25 -12.79
C SER A 292 -24.24 -8.82 -11.44
N ILE A 293 -24.09 -9.78 -10.53
CA ILE A 293 -23.48 -9.53 -9.22
C ILE A 293 -21.98 -9.55 -9.40
N LEU A 294 -21.33 -8.41 -9.16
CA LEU A 294 -19.89 -8.23 -9.33
C LEU A 294 -19.12 -8.62 -8.06
N LEU A 295 -19.63 -8.22 -6.89
CA LEU A 295 -19.06 -8.56 -5.59
C LEU A 295 -20.18 -9.04 -4.66
N GLU A 296 -19.91 -10.04 -3.85
CA GLU A 296 -20.79 -10.45 -2.76
C GLU A 296 -20.02 -10.90 -1.54
N GLY A 297 -20.66 -10.85 -0.38
CA GLY A 297 -20.10 -11.34 0.87
C GLY A 297 -21.16 -11.50 1.96
N LEU A 298 -20.83 -12.34 2.94
CA LEU A 298 -21.55 -12.47 4.21
C LEU A 298 -20.62 -11.96 5.31
N PHE A 299 -21.03 -10.92 6.01
CA PHE A 299 -20.23 -10.21 6.99
C PHE A 299 -20.85 -10.33 8.38
N ALA A 300 -20.02 -10.60 9.38
CA ALA A 300 -20.49 -10.76 10.77
C ALA A 300 -20.94 -9.42 11.41
N GLY A 301 -20.39 -8.30 10.92
CA GLY A 301 -20.71 -6.95 11.41
C GLY A 301 -21.29 -6.05 10.32
N PRO A 302 -21.68 -4.81 10.67
CA PRO A 302 -22.27 -3.85 9.75
C PRO A 302 -21.22 -3.17 8.85
N THR A 303 -20.20 -3.90 8.45
CA THR A 303 -19.14 -3.46 7.55
C THR A 303 -18.92 -4.50 6.47
N ALA A 304 -18.99 -4.08 5.23
CA ALA A 304 -18.61 -4.88 4.07
C ALA A 304 -17.31 -4.32 3.48
N ARG A 305 -16.35 -5.20 3.21
CA ARG A 305 -15.07 -4.86 2.60
C ARG A 305 -14.70 -5.91 1.57
N TRP A 306 -14.29 -5.46 0.39
CA TRP A 306 -13.79 -6.31 -0.68
C TRP A 306 -12.43 -5.83 -1.15
N ASP A 307 -11.45 -6.72 -1.16
CA ASP A 307 -10.08 -6.46 -1.64
C ASP A 307 -9.95 -6.65 -3.16
N THR A 308 -11.06 -6.91 -3.83
CA THR A 308 -11.12 -7.08 -5.30
C THR A 308 -11.04 -5.72 -5.98
N ASP A 309 -10.22 -5.62 -7.03
CA ASP A 309 -10.18 -4.45 -7.90
C ASP A 309 -11.47 -4.36 -8.73
N LEU A 310 -12.14 -3.20 -8.65
CA LEU A 310 -13.33 -2.88 -9.41
C LEU A 310 -13.02 -1.64 -10.25
N PRO A 311 -13.35 -1.62 -11.56
CA PRO A 311 -13.18 -0.42 -12.40
C PRO A 311 -13.95 0.77 -11.86
N ASP A 312 -13.49 1.99 -12.17
CA ASP A 312 -14.27 3.19 -11.86
C ASP A 312 -15.57 3.20 -12.64
N GLY A 313 -16.63 3.68 -12.01
CA GLY A 313 -17.98 3.65 -12.61
C GLY A 313 -19.12 3.77 -11.60
N ASN A 314 -20.33 3.66 -12.10
CA ASN A 314 -21.54 3.73 -11.28
C ASN A 314 -21.99 2.33 -10.87
N TYR A 315 -22.27 2.15 -9.59
CA TYR A 315 -22.61 0.87 -8.99
C TYR A 315 -23.74 1.01 -7.98
N PHE A 316 -24.33 -0.13 -7.63
CA PHE A 316 -25.35 -0.26 -6.60
C PHE A 316 -24.86 -1.24 -5.52
N LEU A 317 -24.89 -0.80 -4.27
CA LEU A 317 -24.71 -1.65 -3.11
C LEU A 317 -26.08 -2.10 -2.62
N ARG A 318 -26.26 -3.40 -2.41
CA ARG A 318 -27.44 -4.01 -1.80
C ARG A 318 -27.06 -4.67 -0.49
N VAL A 319 -27.75 -4.35 0.60
CA VAL A 319 -27.50 -4.91 1.93
C VAL A 319 -28.79 -5.46 2.52
N ARG A 320 -28.70 -6.63 3.18
CA ARG A 320 -29.79 -7.24 3.94
C ARG A 320 -29.27 -7.88 5.23
N ALA A 321 -30.08 -7.88 6.26
CA ALA A 321 -29.78 -8.55 7.52
C ALA A 321 -30.10 -10.04 7.42
N VAL A 322 -29.31 -10.89 8.05
CA VAL A 322 -29.54 -12.34 8.17
C VAL A 322 -29.83 -12.65 9.62
N ASP A 323 -30.91 -13.40 9.87
CA ASP A 323 -31.27 -13.82 11.22
C ASP A 323 -30.52 -15.09 11.68
N GLU A 324 -30.76 -15.52 12.92
CA GLU A 324 -30.12 -16.69 13.52
C GLU A 324 -30.52 -18.02 12.83
N ALA A 325 -31.68 -18.01 12.14
CA ALA A 325 -32.10 -19.14 11.31
C ALA A 325 -31.53 -19.06 9.88
N GLY A 326 -30.69 -18.04 9.57
CA GLY A 326 -30.09 -17.82 8.27
C GLY A 326 -31.09 -17.36 7.19
N LEU A 327 -32.24 -16.81 7.58
CA LEU A 327 -33.17 -16.16 6.68
C LEU A 327 -32.72 -14.75 6.38
N GLU A 328 -32.67 -14.39 5.11
CA GLU A 328 -32.26 -13.06 4.63
C GLU A 328 -33.46 -12.12 4.59
N GLY A 329 -33.33 -10.95 5.21
CA GLY A 329 -34.36 -9.93 5.31
C GLY A 329 -34.58 -9.14 4.02
N PHE A 330 -35.28 -8.00 4.14
CA PHE A 330 -35.51 -7.10 3.03
C PHE A 330 -34.25 -6.33 2.62
N ASP A 331 -34.16 -6.01 1.32
CA ASP A 331 -33.04 -5.29 0.73
C ASP A 331 -33.10 -3.78 1.01
N SER A 332 -31.97 -3.19 1.35
CA SER A 332 -31.69 -1.77 1.14
C SER A 332 -30.72 -1.59 -0.02
N LEU A 333 -30.94 -0.55 -0.80
CA LEU A 333 -30.14 -0.20 -1.97
C LEU A 333 -29.45 1.14 -1.72
N HIS A 334 -28.20 1.27 -2.16
CA HIS A 334 -27.44 2.51 -2.15
C HIS A 334 -26.69 2.64 -3.48
N ALA A 335 -26.89 3.73 -4.19
CA ALA A 335 -26.17 4.04 -5.42
C ALA A 335 -24.89 4.79 -5.08
N PHE A 336 -23.78 4.41 -5.70
CA PHE A 336 -22.49 5.09 -5.53
C PHE A 336 -21.69 5.10 -6.83
N THR A 337 -20.80 6.08 -6.94
CA THR A 337 -19.79 6.16 -7.99
C THR A 337 -18.45 5.81 -7.39
N LEU A 338 -17.77 4.81 -7.95
CA LEU A 338 -16.35 4.55 -7.68
C LEU A 338 -15.53 5.42 -8.62
N ASP A 339 -14.64 6.23 -8.05
CA ASP A 339 -13.74 7.16 -8.76
C ASP A 339 -12.40 7.12 -8.00
N ALA A 340 -11.73 5.98 -8.07
CA ALA A 340 -10.54 5.69 -7.28
C ALA A 340 -9.24 5.93 -8.06
N ARG A 341 -9.32 6.12 -9.38
CA ARG A 341 -8.15 6.29 -10.25
C ARG A 341 -8.05 7.71 -10.79
N PRO A 342 -6.83 8.22 -11.01
CA PRO A 342 -5.54 7.54 -10.74
C PRO A 342 -5.26 7.40 -9.24
N PHE A 343 -4.65 6.27 -8.84
CA PHE A 343 -4.25 6.06 -7.45
C PHE A 343 -3.21 7.09 -6.99
N PRO A 344 -3.14 7.37 -5.67
CA PRO A 344 -2.04 8.15 -5.13
C PRO A 344 -0.70 7.52 -5.47
N PRO A 345 0.33 8.32 -5.85
CA PRO A 345 1.64 7.76 -6.16
C PRO A 345 2.30 7.20 -4.89
N GLN A 346 3.01 6.10 -5.03
CA GLN A 346 3.82 5.55 -3.94
C GLN A 346 5.13 6.32 -3.85
N LEU A 347 5.35 7.02 -2.73
CA LEU A 347 6.58 7.76 -2.49
C LEU A 347 7.75 6.79 -2.30
N SER A 348 8.89 7.03 -2.96
CA SER A 348 10.09 6.17 -2.91
C SER A 348 11.24 6.81 -2.14
N ALA A 349 11.59 8.06 -2.41
CA ALA A 349 12.66 8.78 -1.73
C ALA A 349 12.27 10.24 -1.45
N PRO A 350 12.81 10.85 -0.38
CA PRO A 350 13.60 10.26 0.70
C PRO A 350 12.81 9.25 1.54
N ALA A 351 13.48 8.38 2.32
CA ALA A 351 12.80 7.48 3.24
C ALA A 351 12.03 8.27 4.32
N ALA A 352 11.04 7.62 4.94
CA ALA A 352 10.28 8.27 6.02
C ALA A 352 11.19 8.65 7.18
N SER A 353 11.13 9.92 7.60
CA SER A 353 11.99 10.51 8.65
C SER A 353 13.48 10.51 8.32
N GLU A 354 13.82 10.43 7.04
CA GLU A 354 15.21 10.53 6.60
C GLU A 354 15.77 11.90 6.91
N ARG A 355 17.03 11.92 7.31
CA ARG A 355 17.79 13.13 7.53
C ARG A 355 18.61 13.45 6.29
N LEU A 356 18.42 14.64 5.76
CA LEU A 356 19.17 15.18 4.64
C LEU A 356 20.28 16.07 5.15
N TYR A 357 21.50 15.79 4.75
CA TYR A 357 22.70 16.52 5.15
C TYR A 357 23.03 17.72 4.26
N HIS A 358 22.13 18.05 3.35
CA HIS A 358 22.22 19.19 2.42
C HIS A 358 20.82 19.78 2.19
N ASN A 359 20.77 21.00 1.70
CA ASN A 359 19.51 21.74 1.52
C ASN A 359 18.70 21.32 0.30
N GLU A 360 19.18 20.43 -0.54
CA GLU A 360 18.47 19.90 -1.69
C GLU A 360 17.81 18.58 -1.35
N ALA A 361 16.49 18.56 -1.33
CA ALA A 361 15.69 17.37 -1.15
C ALA A 361 15.31 16.78 -2.53
N THR A 362 15.77 15.59 -2.83
CA THR A 362 15.33 14.84 -4.01
C THR A 362 14.11 14.01 -3.65
N LEU A 363 12.93 14.45 -4.12
CA LEU A 363 11.64 13.80 -3.90
C LEU A 363 11.34 12.88 -5.07
N GLU A 364 11.10 11.59 -4.80
CA GLU A 364 10.84 10.58 -5.84
C GLU A 364 9.62 9.74 -5.49
N TRP A 365 8.90 9.29 -6.52
CA TRP A 365 7.71 8.45 -6.40
C TRP A 365 7.58 7.52 -7.61
N ALA A 366 6.80 6.45 -7.43
CA ALA A 366 6.47 5.51 -8.50
C ALA A 366 5.35 6.07 -9.39
N ALA A 367 5.37 5.68 -10.66
CA ALA A 367 4.29 6.00 -11.59
C ALA A 367 2.97 5.38 -11.13
N ALA A 368 1.91 6.18 -11.09
CA ALA A 368 0.56 5.71 -10.86
C ALA A 368 -0.17 5.49 -12.19
N VAL A 369 -0.86 4.35 -12.30
CA VAL A 369 -1.63 4.00 -13.51
C VAL A 369 -2.74 5.04 -13.74
N GLY A 370 -2.81 5.58 -14.96
CA GLY A 370 -3.79 6.59 -15.36
C GLY A 370 -3.42 8.03 -15.00
N ALA A 371 -2.33 8.27 -14.27
CA ALA A 371 -1.90 9.62 -13.93
C ALA A 371 -1.37 10.35 -15.14
N GLN A 372 -1.87 11.58 -15.37
CA GLN A 372 -1.39 12.51 -16.43
C GLN A 372 -0.31 13.44 -15.91
N GLY A 373 -0.08 13.48 -14.62
CA GLY A 373 0.91 14.29 -13.93
C GLY A 373 0.77 14.16 -12.42
N TYR A 374 1.50 15.01 -11.70
CA TYR A 374 1.51 14.96 -10.24
C TYR A 374 1.46 16.37 -9.65
N LEU A 375 0.77 16.51 -8.53
CA LEU A 375 0.80 17.67 -7.66
C LEU A 375 1.55 17.30 -6.39
N LEU A 376 2.64 18.03 -6.11
CA LEU A 376 3.38 17.90 -4.84
C LEU A 376 2.95 19.00 -3.89
N GLN A 377 2.88 18.67 -2.61
CA GLN A 377 2.83 19.63 -1.51
C GLN A 377 3.97 19.35 -0.54
N ILE A 378 4.65 20.43 -0.15
CA ILE A 378 5.77 20.41 0.79
C ILE A 378 5.50 21.49 1.84
N ALA A 379 5.49 21.12 3.11
CA ALA A 379 5.16 22.01 4.22
C ALA A 379 6.00 21.72 5.48
N PRO A 380 6.19 22.71 6.36
CA PRO A 380 6.85 22.50 7.63
C PRO A 380 5.99 21.74 8.65
N THR A 381 4.67 21.65 8.44
CA THR A 381 3.73 21.00 9.33
C THR A 381 3.07 19.77 8.71
N PRO A 382 2.78 18.70 9.49
CA PRO A 382 2.23 17.45 8.96
C PRO A 382 0.79 17.56 8.44
N ASP A 383 0.04 18.59 8.83
CA ASP A 383 -1.33 18.87 8.39
C ASP A 383 -1.39 19.71 7.12
N PHE A 384 -0.24 20.12 6.60
CA PHE A 384 -0.12 20.99 5.42
C PHE A 384 -0.90 22.30 5.57
N SER A 385 -0.90 22.86 6.78
CA SER A 385 -1.39 24.20 7.08
C SER A 385 -0.27 25.24 6.96
N GLY A 386 -0.60 26.50 6.66
CA GLY A 386 0.36 27.58 6.61
C GLY A 386 1.13 27.69 5.31
N ASP A 387 2.47 27.70 5.37
CA ASP A 387 3.35 27.89 4.20
C ASP A 387 3.52 26.58 3.41
N VAL A 388 2.58 26.29 2.51
CA VAL A 388 2.60 25.13 1.66
C VAL A 388 3.19 25.48 0.30
N ARG A 389 4.26 24.80 -0.06
CA ARG A 389 4.84 24.89 -1.42
C ARG A 389 4.17 23.87 -2.31
N GLU A 390 3.54 24.31 -3.37
CA GLU A 390 2.93 23.43 -4.37
C GLU A 390 3.77 23.39 -5.65
N ARG A 391 3.90 22.19 -6.22
CA ARG A 391 4.57 21.97 -7.50
C ARG A 391 3.70 21.07 -8.37
N ARG A 392 3.20 21.59 -9.47
CA ARG A 392 2.48 20.84 -10.49
C ARG A 392 3.47 20.37 -11.55
N LEU A 393 3.62 19.08 -11.70
CA LEU A 393 4.61 18.44 -12.55
C LEU A 393 3.90 17.60 -13.62
N PRO A 394 4.24 17.75 -14.91
CA PRO A 394 3.83 16.79 -15.91
C PRO A 394 4.50 15.44 -15.58
N ALA A 395 4.17 14.38 -16.20
CA ALA A 395 4.57 12.98 -15.96
C ALA A 395 6.00 12.68 -15.39
N ALA A 396 6.57 13.61 -14.61
CA ALA A 396 7.85 13.47 -13.94
C ALA A 396 7.69 12.61 -12.69
N LEU A 397 8.69 11.77 -12.40
CA LEU A 397 8.71 10.88 -11.22
C LEU A 397 9.72 11.34 -10.17
N ARG A 398 10.28 12.52 -10.36
CA ARG A 398 11.31 13.11 -9.51
C ARG A 398 11.20 14.62 -9.53
N HIS A 399 11.44 15.23 -8.36
CA HIS A 399 11.59 16.69 -8.20
C HIS A 399 12.71 16.99 -7.20
N ILE A 400 13.47 18.05 -7.44
CA ILE A 400 14.48 18.55 -6.51
C ILE A 400 13.96 19.87 -5.94
N GLU A 401 13.82 19.95 -4.64
CA GLU A 401 13.40 21.16 -3.92
C GLU A 401 14.48 21.61 -2.94
N THR A 402 14.80 22.92 -2.97
CA THR A 402 15.71 23.50 -1.98
C THR A 402 14.93 23.91 -0.73
N LEU A 403 15.26 23.28 0.39
CA LEU A 403 14.59 23.46 1.67
C LEU A 403 15.56 24.05 2.71
N PRO A 404 15.17 25.04 3.49
CA PRO A 404 15.90 25.49 4.68
C PRO A 404 16.04 24.38 5.72
N ASP A 405 17.00 24.56 6.64
CA ASP A 405 17.14 23.68 7.81
C ASP A 405 15.82 23.58 8.58
N GLY A 406 15.43 22.37 8.95
CA GLY A 406 14.22 22.14 9.71
C GLY A 406 13.54 20.81 9.38
N ASP A 407 12.39 20.60 10.02
CA ASP A 407 11.52 19.47 9.77
C ASP A 407 10.53 19.83 8.66
N TRP A 408 10.36 18.94 7.69
CA TRP A 408 9.53 19.12 6.53
C TRP A 408 8.66 17.89 6.31
N HIS A 409 7.50 18.09 5.72
CA HIS A 409 6.57 17.04 5.31
C HIS A 409 6.24 17.22 3.85
N TRP A 410 6.12 16.14 3.12
CA TRP A 410 5.73 16.20 1.72
C TRP A 410 4.78 15.06 1.36
N ARG A 411 3.94 15.32 0.38
CA ARG A 411 2.98 14.37 -0.19
C ARG A 411 2.78 14.65 -1.67
N ALA A 412 2.25 13.67 -2.38
CA ALA A 412 1.96 13.80 -3.80
C ALA A 412 0.55 13.30 -4.11
N ALA A 413 -0.11 13.91 -5.06
CA ALA A 413 -1.36 13.45 -5.64
C ALA A 413 -1.18 13.24 -7.14
N SER A 414 -1.79 12.19 -7.68
CA SER A 414 -1.87 11.98 -9.13
C SER A 414 -2.91 12.92 -9.73
N LEU A 415 -2.65 13.44 -10.93
CA LEU A 415 -3.58 14.26 -11.70
C LEU A 415 -4.33 13.39 -12.71
N ASP A 416 -5.65 13.57 -12.80
CA ASP A 416 -6.51 12.96 -13.80
C ASP A 416 -6.35 13.58 -15.20
N GLU A 417 -7.14 13.14 -16.18
CA GLU A 417 -7.16 13.67 -17.55
C GLU A 417 -7.58 15.15 -17.61
N ALA A 418 -8.37 15.62 -16.65
CA ALA A 418 -8.76 17.02 -16.52
C ALA A 418 -7.73 17.86 -15.77
N GLY A 419 -6.62 17.24 -15.31
CA GLY A 419 -5.57 17.87 -14.53
C GLY A 419 -5.98 18.14 -13.07
N GLN A 420 -7.06 17.52 -12.56
CA GLN A 420 -7.47 17.63 -11.16
C GLN A 420 -6.73 16.63 -10.28
N PRO A 421 -6.32 17.04 -9.07
CA PRO A 421 -5.67 16.13 -8.16
C PRO A 421 -6.69 15.15 -7.54
N HIS A 422 -6.33 13.88 -7.51
CA HIS A 422 -7.01 12.84 -6.74
C HIS A 422 -6.52 12.81 -5.29
N LEU A 423 -6.66 11.66 -4.63
CA LEU A 423 -6.23 11.48 -3.25
C LEU A 423 -4.72 11.71 -3.09
N TRP A 424 -4.35 12.32 -1.99
CA TRP A 424 -2.97 12.45 -1.58
C TRP A 424 -2.39 11.12 -1.13
N SER A 425 -1.12 10.90 -1.42
CA SER A 425 -0.33 9.86 -0.78
C SER A 425 -0.26 10.09 0.74
N PRO A 426 0.03 9.07 1.55
CA PRO A 426 0.47 9.30 2.91
C PRO A 426 1.62 10.30 2.95
N ALA A 427 1.55 11.27 3.87
CA ALA A 427 2.59 12.26 4.04
C ALA A 427 3.88 11.62 4.56
N ARG A 428 5.01 12.10 4.10
CA ARG A 428 6.34 11.64 4.50
C ARG A 428 7.11 12.78 5.15
N ALA A 429 7.59 12.55 6.38
CA ALA A 429 8.46 13.50 7.07
C ALA A 429 9.90 13.33 6.61
N ILE A 430 10.63 14.43 6.51
CA ILE A 430 12.07 14.51 6.26
C ILE A 430 12.67 15.58 7.16
N LYS A 431 13.92 15.44 7.54
CA LYS A 431 14.65 16.44 8.32
C LYS A 431 15.82 16.98 7.52
N VAL A 432 15.79 18.28 7.19
CA VAL A 432 16.90 18.96 6.55
C VAL A 432 17.82 19.52 7.62
N GLN A 433 19.00 18.98 7.73
CA GLN A 433 20.01 19.41 8.70
C GLN A 433 21.40 19.23 8.08
N PRO A 434 21.91 20.27 7.40
CA PRO A 434 23.23 20.22 6.80
C PRO A 434 24.31 19.89 7.82
N LEU A 435 25.32 19.20 7.38
CA LEU A 435 26.48 18.89 8.20
C LEU A 435 27.18 20.19 8.63
N PRO A 436 27.91 20.18 9.77
CA PRO A 436 28.70 21.33 10.22
C PRO A 436 29.62 21.84 9.11
N GLY A 437 29.62 23.15 8.88
CA GLY A 437 30.54 23.76 7.95
C GLY A 437 32.01 23.60 8.39
N ALA A 438 32.96 23.91 7.52
CA ALA A 438 34.35 23.94 7.87
C ALA A 438 34.61 24.98 8.97
N PRO A 439 35.32 24.61 10.09
CA PRO A 439 35.73 25.57 11.10
C PRO A 439 36.60 26.70 10.50
N ALA A 440 36.31 27.94 10.88
CA ALA A 440 37.03 29.12 10.46
C ALA A 440 38.00 29.61 11.56
N GLY A 441 38.84 30.59 11.24
CA GLY A 441 39.72 31.28 12.18
C GLY A 441 40.78 30.37 12.79
N GLY A 442 41.28 29.38 12.05
CA GLY A 442 42.27 28.44 12.52
C GLY A 442 43.63 29.09 12.79
N GLU A 443 44.14 28.97 14.02
CA GLU A 443 45.48 29.41 14.41
C GLU A 443 46.25 28.24 14.97
N ALA A 444 47.57 28.23 14.67
CA ALA A 444 48.51 27.28 15.25
C ALA A 444 49.75 27.99 15.75
N ARG A 445 50.18 27.68 16.98
CA ARG A 445 51.34 28.32 17.63
C ARG A 445 52.15 27.29 18.35
N ALA A 446 53.50 27.52 18.36
CA ALA A 446 54.40 26.82 19.26
C ALA A 446 54.42 27.51 20.62
N ASP A 447 54.15 26.79 21.70
CA ASP A 447 54.09 27.31 23.06
C ASP A 447 54.71 26.28 24.04
N GLY A 448 55.83 26.64 24.65
CA GLY A 448 56.48 25.79 25.66
C GLY A 448 56.85 24.38 25.22
N GLY A 449 57.07 24.15 23.91
CA GLY A 449 57.36 22.84 23.33
C GLY A 449 56.14 22.03 22.95
N LEU A 450 54.96 22.62 23.04
CA LEU A 450 53.68 22.07 22.54
C LEU A 450 53.25 22.81 21.28
N ALA A 451 52.60 22.10 20.36
CA ALA A 451 51.86 22.70 19.29
C ALA A 451 50.42 22.96 19.79
N ARG A 452 49.99 24.21 19.82
CA ARG A 452 48.62 24.60 20.14
C ARG A 452 47.88 24.94 18.85
N PHE A 453 46.75 24.30 18.68
CA PHE A 453 45.82 24.50 17.54
C PHE A 453 44.53 25.03 18.09
N SER A 454 43.94 26.03 17.47
CA SER A 454 42.64 26.59 17.86
C SER A 454 41.86 27.00 16.63
N TRP A 455 40.52 26.97 16.74
CA TRP A 455 39.56 27.29 15.66
C TRP A 455 38.30 27.88 16.24
N SER A 456 37.48 28.49 15.39
CA SER A 456 36.19 29.00 15.79
C SER A 456 35.13 27.89 15.89
N ALA A 457 34.20 28.01 16.84
CA ALA A 457 33.05 27.11 16.95
C ALA A 457 32.21 27.15 15.68
N THR A 458 31.72 25.98 15.25
CA THR A 458 30.90 25.82 14.07
C THR A 458 29.50 25.38 14.45
N LYS A 459 28.49 26.00 13.86
CA LYS A 459 27.08 25.65 14.08
C LYS A 459 26.84 24.17 13.79
N GLY A 460 26.18 23.46 14.71
CA GLY A 460 25.86 22.04 14.55
C GLY A 460 26.95 21.07 15.00
N ALA A 461 28.18 21.54 15.28
CA ALA A 461 29.24 20.69 15.79
C ALA A 461 29.09 20.46 17.30
N ALA A 462 29.03 19.20 17.70
CA ALA A 462 29.09 18.77 19.10
C ALA A 462 30.51 18.46 19.55
N ARG A 463 31.36 18.05 18.61
CA ARG A 463 32.80 17.75 18.79
C ARG A 463 33.59 18.18 17.56
N TYR A 464 34.90 18.11 17.62
CA TYR A 464 35.77 18.44 16.51
C TYR A 464 36.77 17.31 16.29
N GLY A 465 37.00 16.98 15.02
CA GLY A 465 38.12 16.16 14.59
C GLY A 465 39.28 17.08 14.13
N VAL A 466 40.50 16.79 14.57
CA VAL A 466 41.72 17.54 14.19
C VAL A 466 42.74 16.56 13.65
N GLU A 467 43.35 16.93 12.54
CA GLU A 467 44.44 16.19 11.93
C GLU A 467 45.66 17.08 11.74
N VAL A 468 46.84 16.50 12.00
CA VAL A 468 48.15 17.11 11.72
C VAL A 468 48.97 16.14 10.86
N GLY A 469 49.55 16.66 9.81
CA GLY A 469 50.37 15.86 8.87
C GLY A 469 51.59 16.60 8.38
N SER A 470 52.49 15.92 7.69
CA SER A 470 53.71 16.51 7.10
C SER A 470 53.44 17.20 5.76
N GLY A 471 52.31 16.96 5.10
CA GLY A 471 51.96 17.55 3.81
C GLY A 471 50.57 18.18 3.81
N SER A 472 50.33 19.18 2.98
CA SER A 472 49.08 19.90 2.84
C SER A 472 47.92 19.01 2.35
N GLU A 473 48.21 17.93 1.63
CA GLU A 473 47.19 17.00 1.12
C GLU A 473 46.64 16.05 2.20
N MET A 474 47.30 16.01 3.39
CA MET A 474 46.82 15.20 4.55
C MET A 474 46.57 13.71 4.24
N LYS A 475 47.33 13.14 3.29
CA LYS A 475 47.13 11.71 2.87
C LYS A 475 47.40 10.72 3.99
N SER A 476 48.34 11.08 4.92
CA SER A 476 48.71 10.28 6.06
C SER A 476 48.92 11.18 7.26
N PRO A 477 47.88 11.51 8.02
CA PRO A 477 48.08 12.33 9.22
C PRO A 477 48.92 11.59 10.25
N ILE A 478 49.87 12.29 10.84
CA ILE A 478 50.70 11.81 11.94
C ILE A 478 50.00 11.88 13.29
N LEU A 479 48.96 12.74 13.38
CA LEU A 479 48.10 12.91 14.53
C LEU A 479 46.68 13.06 14.06
N ALA A 480 45.76 12.28 14.65
CA ALA A 480 44.33 12.45 14.55
C ALA A 480 43.70 12.44 15.94
N ARG A 481 42.91 13.45 16.29
CA ARG A 481 42.29 13.59 17.61
C ARG A 481 40.88 14.10 17.49
N GLU A 482 39.99 13.62 18.37
CA GLU A 482 38.67 14.21 18.58
C GLU A 482 38.66 14.95 19.93
N THR A 483 37.93 16.06 19.98
CA THR A 483 37.78 16.89 21.18
C THR A 483 36.43 17.59 21.20
N ASP A 484 35.90 17.87 22.38
CA ASP A 484 34.72 18.74 22.60
C ASP A 484 35.09 20.22 22.70
N LYS A 485 36.39 20.54 22.66
CA LYS A 485 36.91 21.91 22.75
C LYS A 485 37.26 22.46 21.38
N THR A 486 37.36 23.75 21.27
CA THR A 486 37.80 24.47 20.06
C THR A 486 39.33 24.69 20.03
N ALA A 487 40.07 23.94 20.84
CA ALA A 487 41.51 23.99 20.84
C ALA A 487 42.10 22.67 21.41
N ILE A 488 43.27 22.30 20.91
CA ILE A 488 44.08 21.21 21.46
C ILE A 488 45.55 21.67 21.62
N ALA A 489 46.27 20.96 22.47
CA ALA A 489 47.73 21.16 22.62
C ALA A 489 48.38 19.78 22.58
N GLU A 490 49.35 19.59 21.68
CA GLU A 490 49.99 18.31 21.43
C GLU A 490 51.52 18.46 21.38
N ALA A 491 52.20 17.47 21.93
CA ALA A 491 53.70 17.42 21.87
C ALA A 491 54.08 16.83 20.50
N LEU A 492 54.65 17.66 19.63
CA LEU A 492 55.15 17.26 18.34
C LEU A 492 56.67 17.55 18.26
N GLN A 493 57.40 16.79 17.46
CA GLN A 493 58.78 17.04 17.19
C GLN A 493 58.93 18.38 16.41
N PRO A 494 60.08 19.07 16.58
CA PRO A 494 60.37 20.26 15.77
C PRO A 494 60.28 19.93 14.27
N GLY A 495 59.58 20.79 13.49
CA GLY A 495 59.37 20.56 12.06
C GLY A 495 58.31 21.46 11.45
N LYS A 496 58.05 21.25 10.16
CA LYS A 496 56.96 21.91 9.42
C LYS A 496 55.81 20.92 9.31
N TYR A 497 54.62 21.36 9.67
CA TYR A 497 53.40 20.56 9.64
C TYR A 497 52.29 21.35 8.97
N TYR A 498 51.26 20.61 8.57
CA TYR A 498 49.99 21.13 8.20
C TYR A 498 48.94 20.58 9.14
N TRP A 499 47.91 21.34 9.41
CA TRP A 499 46.80 20.90 10.26
C TRP A 499 45.49 21.36 9.70
N ARG A 500 44.41 20.64 10.01
CA ARG A 500 43.04 20.95 9.67
C ARG A 500 42.11 20.49 10.75
N ALA A 501 40.92 21.10 10.82
CA ALA A 501 39.88 20.74 11.74
C ALA A 501 38.54 20.59 11.00
N ARG A 502 37.65 19.76 11.52
CA ARG A 502 36.27 19.65 11.08
C ARG A 502 35.34 19.54 12.27
N GLY A 503 34.08 19.98 12.12
CA GLY A 503 33.01 19.73 13.09
C GLY A 503 32.49 18.30 12.95
N LEU A 504 32.14 17.70 14.08
CA LEU A 504 31.45 16.42 14.19
C LEU A 504 30.14 16.63 14.91
N GLU A 505 29.07 16.06 14.44
CA GLU A 505 27.80 16.06 15.15
C GLU A 505 27.81 15.08 16.33
N ALA A 506 26.74 15.11 17.14
CA ALA A 506 26.62 14.23 18.31
C ALA A 506 26.59 12.73 17.93
N ASP A 507 26.05 12.39 16.75
CA ASP A 507 25.99 11.04 16.20
C ASP A 507 27.30 10.62 15.49
N GLY A 508 28.29 11.51 15.43
CA GLY A 508 29.59 11.26 14.80
C GLY A 508 29.65 11.61 13.31
N GLN A 509 28.56 12.11 12.70
CA GLN A 509 28.60 12.56 11.32
C GLN A 509 29.55 13.74 11.16
N ALA A 510 30.41 13.66 10.16
CA ALA A 510 31.52 14.58 9.97
C ALA A 510 31.21 15.66 8.95
N GLY A 511 31.40 16.91 9.34
CA GLY A 511 31.37 18.05 8.46
C GLY A 511 32.59 18.19 7.57
N ALA A 512 32.63 19.29 6.83
CA ALA A 512 33.75 19.63 5.95
C ALA A 512 35.03 19.95 6.74
N TRP A 513 36.16 19.52 6.22
CA TRP A 513 37.45 19.96 6.73
C TRP A 513 37.74 21.43 6.44
N SER A 514 38.34 22.13 7.38
CA SER A 514 38.98 23.41 7.10
C SER A 514 40.10 23.25 6.07
N PRO A 515 40.48 24.31 5.34
CA PRO A 515 41.73 24.30 4.58
C PRO A 515 42.92 23.90 5.46
N ALA A 516 43.83 23.10 4.91
CA ALA A 516 45.05 22.74 5.64
C ALA A 516 45.94 23.98 5.80
N SER A 517 46.23 24.33 7.05
CA SER A 517 47.04 25.47 7.41
C SER A 517 48.45 25.04 7.87
N PRO A 518 49.51 25.74 7.44
CA PRO A 518 50.88 25.41 7.86
C PRO A 518 51.13 25.82 9.30
N VAL A 519 51.96 25.07 9.99
CA VAL A 519 52.53 25.42 11.29
C VAL A 519 54.03 25.01 11.35
N ILE A 520 54.82 25.88 11.90
CA ILE A 520 56.25 25.66 12.08
C ILE A 520 56.51 25.51 13.58
N LEU A 521 57.09 24.39 13.97
CA LEU A 521 57.50 24.11 15.35
C LEU A 521 59.03 24.19 15.42
N PRO A 522 59.59 25.30 15.95
CA PRO A 522 61.03 25.43 16.06
C PRO A 522 61.61 24.48 17.13
N PRO A 523 62.83 24.04 16.98
CA PRO A 523 63.56 23.35 18.04
C PRO A 523 63.71 24.27 19.27
N LYS A 524 63.92 23.69 20.42
CA LYS A 524 64.19 24.47 21.63
C LYS A 524 65.53 25.22 21.45
N PRO A 525 65.61 26.46 21.93
CA PRO A 525 66.87 27.18 21.87
C PRO A 525 67.99 26.44 22.71
N PRO A 526 69.17 26.40 22.21
CA PRO A 526 70.33 25.85 23.00
C PRO A 526 70.51 26.57 24.36
N THR A 527 70.83 25.80 25.37
CA THR A 527 71.01 26.30 26.74
C THR A 527 72.41 26.01 27.24
N ALA A 528 72.80 26.48 28.41
CA ALA A 528 74.07 26.26 29.06
C ALA A 528 75.31 26.57 28.14
N LEU A 529 75.19 27.65 27.34
CA LEU A 529 76.27 28.12 26.48
C LEU A 529 77.45 28.58 27.30
N ALA A 530 78.57 27.96 27.10
CA ALA A 530 79.83 28.33 27.72
C ALA A 530 80.96 28.37 26.66
N ALA A 531 81.88 29.31 26.82
CA ALA A 531 83.02 29.42 25.93
C ALA A 531 84.29 29.75 26.70
N ARG A 532 85.39 29.30 26.19
CA ARG A 532 86.74 29.60 26.72
C ARG A 532 87.77 29.70 25.60
N VAL A 533 88.79 30.49 25.83
CA VAL A 533 89.93 30.55 24.95
C VAL A 533 91.01 29.70 25.52
N GLU A 534 91.52 28.71 24.76
CA GLU A 534 92.59 27.79 25.20
C GLU A 534 93.66 27.67 24.10
N GLY A 535 94.83 28.15 24.43
CA GLY A 535 95.93 28.21 23.46
C GLY A 535 95.58 29.03 22.20
N SER A 536 95.66 28.40 21.04
CA SER A 536 95.36 29.00 19.74
C SER A 536 93.91 28.79 19.31
N GLN A 537 93.01 28.35 20.23
CA GLN A 537 91.61 28.05 19.85
C GLN A 537 90.61 28.75 20.79
N LEU A 538 89.44 29.05 20.21
CA LEU A 538 88.25 29.37 20.94
C LEU A 538 87.37 28.10 20.96
N LEU A 539 87.04 27.62 22.15
CA LEU A 539 86.22 26.44 22.41
C LEU A 539 84.88 26.90 22.99
N ALA A 540 83.79 26.40 22.48
CA ALA A 540 82.50 26.58 23.09
C ALA A 540 81.69 25.28 23.12
N GLY A 541 80.79 25.16 24.09
CA GLY A 541 79.88 24.04 24.24
C GLY A 541 78.57 24.51 24.76
N TRP A 542 77.46 23.78 24.41
CA TRP A 542 76.11 24.07 24.82
C TRP A 542 75.32 22.78 24.99
N GLN A 543 74.11 22.90 25.55
CA GLN A 543 73.15 21.82 25.66
C GLN A 543 71.98 22.06 24.70
N GLY A 544 71.54 21.04 24.00
CA GLY A 544 70.41 21.08 23.09
C GLY A 544 70.33 19.81 22.27
N GLU A 545 69.10 19.51 21.78
CA GLU A 545 68.85 18.39 20.89
C GLU A 545 68.31 18.97 19.55
N ALA A 546 69.22 18.96 18.56
CA ALA A 546 68.88 19.41 17.21
C ALA A 546 69.71 18.66 16.16
N ALA A 547 69.25 18.66 14.90
CA ALA A 547 69.97 18.02 13.80
C ALA A 547 71.32 18.71 13.51
N ALA A 548 71.36 20.02 13.72
CA ALA A 548 72.58 20.82 13.60
C ALA A 548 72.46 22.12 14.41
N TYR A 549 73.52 22.84 14.52
CA TYR A 549 73.64 24.12 15.25
C TYR A 549 74.35 25.13 14.38
N ARG A 550 73.78 26.35 14.25
CA ARG A 550 74.46 27.48 13.67
C ARG A 550 75.07 28.30 14.81
N VAL A 551 76.33 28.40 14.82
CA VAL A 551 77.14 29.19 15.81
C VAL A 551 77.58 30.47 15.14
N GLU A 552 77.31 31.58 15.80
CA GLU A 552 77.62 32.90 15.31
C GLU A 552 78.47 33.64 16.35
N LEU A 553 79.60 34.20 15.89
CA LEU A 553 80.49 35.06 16.67
C LEU A 553 80.51 36.45 16.04
N ALA A 554 80.26 37.48 16.83
CA ALA A 554 80.17 38.89 16.35
C ALA A 554 81.02 39.79 17.26
N ARG A 555 81.27 41.04 16.74
CA ARG A 555 81.90 42.10 17.49
C ARG A 555 80.92 42.99 18.25
N ASP A 556 79.66 42.70 18.18
CA ASP A 556 78.56 43.42 18.87
C ASP A 556 77.48 42.47 19.34
N ALA A 557 76.81 42.83 20.44
CA ALA A 557 75.75 42.03 21.03
C ALA A 557 74.46 41.89 20.18
N ARG A 558 74.29 42.70 19.10
CA ARG A 558 73.18 42.63 18.15
C ARG A 558 73.46 41.77 16.95
N PHE A 559 74.75 41.26 16.84
CA PHE A 559 75.21 40.43 15.71
C PHE A 559 75.08 41.13 14.36
N THR A 560 75.29 42.43 14.33
CA THR A 560 75.38 43.21 13.09
C THR A 560 76.71 43.13 12.41
N SER A 561 77.80 42.89 13.20
CA SER A 561 79.18 42.70 12.74
C SER A 561 79.67 41.27 13.01
N LEU A 562 79.30 40.36 12.13
CA LEU A 562 79.60 38.95 12.22
C LEU A 562 81.10 38.73 11.92
N VAL A 563 81.81 37.99 12.79
CA VAL A 563 83.20 37.55 12.62
C VAL A 563 83.23 36.16 12.01
N SER A 564 82.40 35.27 12.51
CA SER A 564 82.29 33.94 11.94
C SER A 564 80.87 33.40 12.08
N ARG A 565 80.46 32.56 11.13
CA ARG A 565 79.22 31.75 11.15
C ARG A 565 79.58 30.36 10.70
N GLN A 566 79.30 29.37 11.53
CA GLN A 566 79.60 27.97 11.27
C GLN A 566 78.38 27.14 11.57
N THR A 567 78.11 26.07 10.74
CA THR A 567 77.09 25.08 11.01
C THR A 567 77.74 23.78 11.44
N LEU A 568 77.35 23.26 12.58
CA LEU A 568 77.98 22.11 13.27
C LEU A 568 76.88 21.08 13.56
N THR A 569 77.19 19.80 13.48
CA THR A 569 76.26 18.71 13.85
C THR A 569 76.42 18.30 15.32
N GLU A 570 77.53 18.75 15.99
CA GLU A 570 77.73 18.50 17.38
C GLU A 570 77.53 19.77 18.23
N ALA A 571 77.18 19.58 19.50
CA ALA A 571 76.95 20.70 20.41
C ALA A 571 78.25 21.31 20.98
N LYS A 572 79.23 21.45 20.14
CA LYS A 572 80.53 22.02 20.47
C LYS A 572 81.15 22.77 19.30
N LEU A 573 81.89 23.81 19.58
CA LEU A 573 82.68 24.55 18.64
C LEU A 573 84.14 24.50 19.01
N ALA A 574 85.02 24.24 18.06
CA ALA A 574 86.47 24.48 18.16
C ALA A 574 86.91 25.26 16.93
N THR A 575 87.30 26.51 17.09
CA THR A 575 87.69 27.38 15.99
C THR A 575 88.98 28.12 16.35
N ALA A 576 89.65 28.61 15.35
CA ALA A 576 90.87 29.41 15.59
C ALA A 576 90.63 30.60 16.55
N ARG A 577 91.52 30.93 17.40
CA ARG A 577 91.42 32.05 18.33
C ARG A 577 91.32 33.37 17.53
N PRO A 578 90.21 34.14 17.75
CA PRO A 578 90.08 35.45 17.17
C PRO A 578 91.14 36.43 17.65
N GLU A 579 91.31 37.58 16.99
CA GLU A 579 92.12 38.64 17.46
C GLU A 579 91.74 39.11 18.86
N PRO A 580 92.67 39.67 19.66
CA PRO A 580 92.27 40.20 20.96
C PRO A 580 91.15 41.25 20.85
N GLY A 581 90.15 41.12 21.73
CA GLY A 581 88.99 41.99 21.72
C GLY A 581 87.76 41.37 22.42
N GLU A 582 86.67 42.09 22.40
CA GLU A 582 85.44 41.62 22.95
C GLU A 582 84.56 41.07 21.83
N TYR A 583 83.95 39.94 22.05
CA TYR A 583 83.07 39.21 21.12
C TYR A 583 81.79 38.75 21.81
N TRP A 584 80.80 38.46 21.02
CA TRP A 584 79.53 37.90 21.48
C TRP A 584 79.24 36.62 20.68
N LEU A 585 78.98 35.56 21.41
CA LEU A 585 78.67 34.23 20.87
C LEU A 585 77.17 33.92 21.07
N ARG A 586 76.53 33.42 20.06
CA ARG A 586 75.19 32.80 20.17
C ARG A 586 75.12 31.55 19.33
N VAL A 587 74.19 30.68 19.71
CA VAL A 587 73.93 29.41 19.00
C VAL A 587 72.45 29.32 18.67
N ILE A 588 72.15 28.89 17.46
CA ILE A 588 70.79 28.66 16.97
C ILE A 588 70.71 27.18 16.63
N ALA A 589 69.74 26.44 17.20
CA ALA A 589 69.41 25.07 16.83
C ALA A 589 68.77 25.02 15.51
N LEU A 590 69.20 24.14 14.62
CA LEU A 590 68.61 23.88 13.31
C LEU A 590 67.87 22.55 13.35
N GLY A 591 66.51 22.60 13.14
CA GLY A 591 65.67 21.40 13.00
C GLY A 591 65.72 20.85 11.59
N VAL A 592 64.88 19.82 11.36
CA VAL A 592 64.69 19.22 10.05
C VAL A 592 64.13 20.29 9.08
N GLU A 593 64.50 20.23 7.82
CA GLU A 593 64.11 21.20 6.77
C GLU A 593 64.53 22.66 7.05
N GLY A 594 65.56 22.86 7.90
CA GLY A 594 66.16 24.18 8.16
C GLY A 594 65.29 25.08 9.06
N VAL A 595 64.37 24.55 9.83
CA VAL A 595 63.60 25.31 10.83
C VAL A 595 64.53 25.73 11.95
N GLU A 596 64.60 27.01 12.26
CA GLU A 596 65.51 27.63 13.22
C GLU A 596 64.84 27.85 14.57
N SER A 597 65.59 27.56 15.67
CA SER A 597 65.16 27.97 17.01
C SER A 597 65.35 29.48 17.23
N PRO A 598 64.73 30.06 18.25
CA PRO A 598 65.20 31.27 18.80
C PRO A 598 66.72 31.13 19.19
N PRO A 599 67.54 32.17 19.10
CA PRO A 599 68.91 32.13 19.53
C PRO A 599 69.07 31.75 21.03
N SER A 600 70.12 31.12 21.35
CA SER A 600 70.58 30.97 22.78
C SER A 600 70.71 32.32 23.46
N ALA A 601 70.82 32.33 24.76
CA ALA A 601 71.35 33.49 25.45
C ALA A 601 72.74 33.92 24.84
N VAL A 602 72.92 35.21 24.69
CA VAL A 602 74.15 35.77 24.15
C VAL A 602 75.23 35.71 25.19
N LEU A 603 76.40 35.08 24.85
CA LEU A 603 77.53 34.94 25.72
C LEU A 603 78.67 35.92 25.32
N PRO A 604 79.05 36.86 26.19
CA PRO A 604 80.25 37.70 25.94
C PRO A 604 81.50 36.84 26.06
N VAL A 605 82.45 36.98 25.15
CA VAL A 605 83.71 36.27 25.10
C VAL A 605 84.82 37.28 24.95
N ARG A 606 85.65 37.39 25.97
CA ARG A 606 86.83 38.26 25.95
C ARG A 606 88.01 37.46 25.54
N VAL A 607 88.69 37.89 24.50
CA VAL A 607 89.98 37.34 24.04
C VAL A 607 91.07 38.28 24.45
N GLU A 608 91.88 37.85 25.45
CA GLU A 608 92.92 38.65 25.96
C GLU A 608 94.15 38.65 25.02
N GLN A 609 94.92 39.73 25.03
CA GLN A 609 96.15 39.81 24.29
C GLN A 609 97.21 38.87 24.90
N THR A 610 97.65 37.87 24.15
CA THR A 610 98.78 37.05 24.61
C THR A 610 100.02 37.89 24.58
N MET A 611 100.59 38.16 25.79
CA MET A 611 101.89 38.77 25.78
C MET A 611 102.87 37.80 25.19
N PRO A 612 103.67 38.23 24.19
CA PRO A 612 104.70 37.35 23.66
C PRO A 612 105.73 37.05 24.77
N TRP A 613 106.08 35.77 24.95
CA TRP A 613 106.98 35.26 26.04
C TRP A 613 108.33 36.01 26.10
N TRP A 614 108.78 36.58 24.98
CA TRP A 614 110.03 37.33 24.92
C TRP A 614 109.96 38.69 25.65
N LEU A 615 108.77 39.26 25.87
CA LEU A 615 108.51 40.44 26.69
C LEU A 615 108.73 40.14 28.17
N LEU A 616 108.57 38.93 28.65
CA LEU A 616 108.84 38.50 30.00
C LEU A 616 110.34 38.43 30.28
N LEU A 617 111.25 38.34 29.28
CA LEU A 617 112.68 38.36 29.38
C LEU A 617 113.16 39.80 29.68
N PHE A 618 112.43 40.85 29.44
CA PHE A 618 112.79 42.21 29.75
C PHE A 618 112.35 42.69 31.14
N LEU A 619 111.62 41.85 31.88
CA LEU A 619 111.18 42.14 33.26
C LEU A 619 112.01 41.41 34.34
N ALA A 620 113.11 40.72 34.01
CA ALA A 620 114.06 40.16 34.97
C ALA A 620 114.88 41.32 35.60
N PRO A 621 114.80 41.52 36.88
CA PRO A 621 115.62 42.58 37.52
C PRO A 621 117.05 42.26 37.38
N LEU A 622 117.81 43.28 36.93
CA LEU A 622 119.25 43.31 37.03
C LEU A 622 119.69 43.35 38.52
N PHE A 623 120.12 42.19 39.00
CA PHE A 623 121.03 42.12 40.12
C PHE A 623 122.25 41.25 39.79
#